data_11ec101380a10c0220797bbc77e54450
#
_entry.id   11ec101380a10c0220797bbc77e54450
#
_cell.length_a   1.000
_cell.length_b   1.000
_cell.length_c   1.000
_cell.angle_alpha   90.00
_cell.angle_beta   90.00
_cell.angle_gamma   90.00
#
_symmetry.space_group_name_H-M   'P 1'
#
loop_
_entity.id
_entity.type
_entity.pdbx_description
1 polymer ?
#
loop_
_entity_poly.entity_id
_entity_poly.type
_entity_poly.pdbx_seq_one_letter_code
_entity_poly.pdbx_strand_id
1 'polypeptide(L)'
;MTKSLVQQQFGAHAGAYATSAVHAKGASLGRLVELVKPGPHWQALDIATGAGHTAAAFAPHVARVIASDVTDEMLAEARKLAAAKGLANMETASADAEALPFEDGRFDLVTCRIAPHHFPDIPMFVGQVWRVLKPGGTFALVDNIAPDTESTPGFSSTELRDAAVTYNAFETIRDPSHSRCLGMAEWSEIITDTGFDLAHKERLGKDMEFQPWAERLGADTATIGRLRAMLSDGTPALQAFLRPRLVDGNLWFTLDEAILIARKPQ
;
A
#
# COMPACT_ATOMS: atom_id res chain seq x y z
N MET A 1 2.80 0.82 17.08
CA MET A 1 4.18 0.76 16.54
C MET A 1 4.73 2.17 16.42
N THR A 2 6.02 2.38 16.57
CA THR A 2 6.60 3.73 16.51
C THR A 2 7.04 4.03 15.08
N LYS A 3 6.78 5.24 14.58
CA LYS A 3 7.28 5.75 13.29
C LYS A 3 8.78 5.53 13.09
N SER A 4 9.55 5.46 14.19
CA SER A 4 10.98 5.11 14.18
C SER A 4 11.28 3.72 13.63
N LEU A 5 10.42 2.71 13.81
CA LEU A 5 10.62 1.38 13.23
C LEU A 5 10.47 1.39 11.69
N VAL A 6 9.48 2.12 11.19
CA VAL A 6 9.29 2.32 9.74
C VAL A 6 10.52 2.99 9.12
N GLN A 7 11.00 4.10 9.73
CA GLN A 7 12.19 4.81 9.25
C GLN A 7 13.46 3.94 9.29
N GLN A 8 13.67 3.14 10.35
CA GLN A 8 14.81 2.22 10.46
C GLN A 8 14.76 1.13 9.40
N GLN A 9 13.59 0.47 9.23
CA GLN A 9 13.41 -0.63 8.29
C GLN A 9 13.60 -0.17 6.84
N PHE A 10 12.93 0.91 6.46
CA PHE A 10 12.95 1.40 5.08
C PHE A 10 14.18 2.26 4.75
N GLY A 11 14.74 3.00 5.70
CA GLY A 11 15.98 3.74 5.52
C GLY A 11 17.14 2.81 5.15
N ALA A 12 17.31 1.70 5.88
CA ALA A 12 18.36 0.71 5.62
C ALA A 12 18.23 0.01 4.25
N HIS A 13 17.01 -0.07 3.68
CA HIS A 13 16.73 -0.81 2.46
C HIS A 13 16.28 0.07 1.28
N ALA A 14 16.37 1.42 1.38
CA ALA A 14 15.85 2.35 0.38
C ALA A 14 16.34 2.06 -1.05
N GLY A 15 17.63 1.75 -1.22
CA GLY A 15 18.19 1.39 -2.53
C GLY A 15 17.62 0.11 -3.15
N ALA A 16 17.28 -0.88 -2.33
CA ALA A 16 16.64 -2.12 -2.78
C ALA A 16 15.20 -1.89 -3.24
N TYR A 17 14.47 -0.99 -2.57
CA TYR A 17 13.12 -0.59 -2.97
C TYR A 17 13.12 0.22 -4.27
N ALA A 18 14.12 1.07 -4.50
CA ALA A 18 14.26 1.85 -5.74
C ALA A 18 14.37 0.98 -6.99
N THR A 19 15.03 -0.19 -6.89
CA THR A 19 15.23 -1.15 -7.99
C THR A 19 14.20 -2.28 -8.02
N SER A 20 13.29 -2.34 -7.05
CA SER A 20 12.31 -3.42 -6.92
C SER A 20 11.29 -3.39 -8.08
N ALA A 21 11.33 -4.42 -8.93
CA ALA A 21 10.38 -4.59 -10.04
C ALA A 21 8.92 -4.65 -9.57
N VAL A 22 8.67 -5.19 -8.37
CA VAL A 22 7.32 -5.31 -7.77
C VAL A 22 6.73 -3.92 -7.48
N HIS A 23 7.55 -2.98 -6.99
CA HIS A 23 7.10 -1.61 -6.70
C HIS A 23 7.09 -0.73 -7.95
N ALA A 24 8.07 -0.91 -8.83
CA ALA A 24 8.24 -0.09 -10.04
C ALA A 24 7.29 -0.48 -11.19
N LYS A 25 6.88 -1.76 -11.28
CA LYS A 25 6.14 -2.33 -12.43
C LYS A 25 4.95 -3.20 -12.02
N GLY A 26 4.51 -3.13 -10.76
CA GLY A 26 3.34 -3.88 -10.29
C GLY A 26 2.08 -3.53 -11.10
N ALA A 27 1.25 -4.54 -11.41
CA ALA A 27 0.04 -4.36 -12.21
C ALA A 27 -0.91 -3.28 -11.62
N SER A 28 -0.95 -3.17 -10.29
CA SER A 28 -1.77 -2.17 -9.59
C SER A 28 -1.39 -0.73 -9.91
N LEU A 29 -0.10 -0.44 -10.24
CA LEU A 29 0.34 0.92 -10.54
C LEU A 29 -0.26 1.46 -11.85
N GLY A 30 -0.14 0.70 -12.94
CA GLY A 30 -0.75 1.07 -14.22
C GLY A 30 -2.27 1.14 -14.12
N ARG A 31 -2.86 0.15 -13.45
CA ARG A 31 -4.31 0.09 -13.22
C ARG A 31 -4.83 1.29 -12.43
N LEU A 32 -4.08 1.76 -11.43
CA LEU A 32 -4.44 2.95 -10.64
C LEU A 32 -4.52 4.21 -11.52
N VAL A 33 -3.53 4.44 -12.40
CA VAL A 33 -3.53 5.58 -13.33
C VAL A 33 -4.72 5.50 -14.31
N GLU A 34 -5.01 4.32 -14.85
CA GLU A 34 -6.16 4.10 -15.75
C GLU A 34 -7.50 4.41 -15.09
N LEU A 35 -7.69 4.01 -13.83
CA LEU A 35 -8.93 4.22 -13.08
C LEU A 35 -9.12 5.68 -12.66
N VAL A 36 -8.05 6.34 -12.23
CA VAL A 36 -8.08 7.75 -11.78
C VAL A 36 -8.37 8.70 -12.94
N LYS A 37 -7.81 8.46 -14.13
CA LYS A 37 -7.91 9.34 -15.31
C LYS A 37 -7.53 10.78 -14.95
N PRO A 38 -6.29 11.05 -14.50
CA PRO A 38 -5.90 12.34 -13.96
C PRO A 38 -6.01 13.47 -14.99
N GLY A 39 -6.36 14.65 -14.51
CA GLY A 39 -6.45 15.85 -15.34
C GLY A 39 -5.12 16.62 -15.42
N PRO A 40 -4.78 17.23 -16.57
CA PRO A 40 -3.46 17.88 -16.77
C PRO A 40 -3.24 19.13 -15.91
N HIS A 41 -4.28 19.66 -15.29
CA HIS A 41 -4.20 20.82 -14.39
C HIS A 41 -4.20 20.44 -12.90
N TRP A 42 -4.27 19.16 -12.59
CA TRP A 42 -4.39 18.69 -11.20
C TRP A 42 -3.09 18.88 -10.42
N GLN A 43 -3.26 19.19 -9.14
CA GLN A 43 -2.21 19.08 -8.14
C GLN A 43 -2.41 17.76 -7.38
N ALA A 44 -1.39 16.92 -7.40
CA ALA A 44 -1.42 15.61 -6.78
C ALA A 44 -0.50 15.54 -5.56
N LEU A 45 -0.88 14.72 -4.58
CA LEU A 45 -0.06 14.31 -3.45
C LEU A 45 0.04 12.79 -3.44
N ASP A 46 1.25 12.24 -3.37
CA ASP A 46 1.51 10.83 -3.14
C ASP A 46 2.04 10.64 -1.71
N ILE A 47 1.25 9.99 -0.86
CA ILE A 47 1.54 9.80 0.57
C ILE A 47 2.32 8.50 0.75
N ALA A 48 3.38 8.53 1.59
CA ALA A 48 4.31 7.42 1.80
C ALA A 48 4.84 6.88 0.46
N THR A 49 5.38 7.81 -0.33
CA THR A 49 5.78 7.59 -1.74
C THR A 49 6.90 6.56 -1.89
N GLY A 50 7.66 6.28 -0.81
CA GLY A 50 8.85 5.47 -0.86
C GLY A 50 9.84 6.02 -1.90
N ALA A 51 10.32 5.17 -2.79
CA ALA A 51 11.23 5.56 -3.88
C ALA A 51 10.54 6.37 -5.01
N GLY A 52 9.27 6.78 -4.86
CA GLY A 52 8.61 7.72 -5.76
C GLY A 52 7.93 7.11 -6.99
N HIS A 53 7.74 5.80 -7.04
CA HIS A 53 7.21 5.14 -8.25
C HIS A 53 5.77 5.55 -8.59
N THR A 54 4.90 5.72 -7.58
CA THR A 54 3.52 6.16 -7.80
C THR A 54 3.49 7.61 -8.25
N ALA A 55 4.17 8.52 -7.54
CA ALA A 55 4.30 9.91 -7.94
C ALA A 55 4.84 10.05 -9.36
N ALA A 56 5.89 9.29 -9.72
CA ALA A 56 6.49 9.29 -11.06
C ALA A 56 5.55 8.76 -12.16
N ALA A 57 4.61 7.86 -11.82
CA ALA A 57 3.61 7.38 -12.76
C ALA A 57 2.52 8.43 -13.04
N PHE A 58 2.17 9.23 -12.04
CA PHE A 58 1.18 10.31 -12.21
C PHE A 58 1.77 11.61 -12.76
N ALA A 59 3.07 11.89 -12.55
CA ALA A 59 3.70 13.13 -12.97
C ALA A 59 3.48 13.52 -14.45
N PRO A 60 3.52 12.61 -15.45
CA PRO A 60 3.24 12.95 -16.84
C PRO A 60 1.80 13.41 -17.12
N HIS A 61 0.87 13.20 -16.19
CA HIS A 61 -0.57 13.39 -16.39
C HIS A 61 -1.15 14.56 -15.58
N VAL A 62 -0.35 15.19 -14.72
CA VAL A 62 -0.80 16.25 -13.80
C VAL A 62 0.10 17.49 -13.91
N ALA A 63 -0.39 18.65 -13.44
CA ALA A 63 0.41 19.87 -13.42
C ALA A 63 1.59 19.76 -12.44
N ARG A 64 1.39 19.15 -11.29
CA ARG A 64 2.38 18.99 -10.23
C ARG A 64 2.05 17.77 -9.36
N VAL A 65 3.06 17.06 -8.91
CA VAL A 65 2.93 16.02 -7.89
C VAL A 65 3.93 16.25 -6.76
N ILE A 66 3.46 16.17 -5.52
CA ILE A 66 4.29 16.13 -4.32
C ILE A 66 4.40 14.69 -3.86
N ALA A 67 5.61 14.14 -3.88
CA ALA A 67 5.95 12.83 -3.35
C ALA A 67 6.36 13.00 -1.87
N SER A 68 5.54 12.52 -0.94
CA SER A 68 5.77 12.70 0.49
C SER A 68 6.09 11.39 1.21
N ASP A 69 7.02 11.46 2.16
CA ASP A 69 7.42 10.32 3.01
C ASP A 69 7.98 10.82 4.34
N VAL A 70 7.97 9.99 5.38
CA VAL A 70 8.61 10.30 6.67
C VAL A 70 10.11 9.95 6.66
N THR A 71 10.60 9.24 5.64
CA THR A 71 11.95 8.68 5.54
C THR A 71 12.78 9.47 4.55
N ASP A 72 13.80 10.18 5.02
CA ASP A 72 14.63 11.07 4.18
C ASP A 72 15.39 10.30 3.10
N GLU A 73 15.82 9.07 3.37
CA GLU A 73 16.48 8.18 2.40
C GLU A 73 15.53 7.80 1.26
N MET A 74 14.25 7.56 1.54
CA MET A 74 13.23 7.33 0.52
C MET A 74 13.01 8.56 -0.34
N LEU A 75 12.91 9.74 0.26
CA LEU A 75 12.80 11.00 -0.48
C LEU A 75 14.03 11.27 -1.35
N ALA A 76 15.24 10.85 -0.91
CA ALA A 76 16.44 10.94 -1.74
C ALA A 76 16.35 10.03 -2.98
N GLU A 77 15.85 8.80 -2.85
CA GLU A 77 15.61 7.90 -3.99
C GLU A 77 14.52 8.44 -4.92
N ALA A 78 13.43 9.00 -4.37
CA ALA A 78 12.38 9.65 -5.17
C ALA A 78 12.91 10.82 -6.01
N ARG A 79 13.81 11.66 -5.45
CA ARG A 79 14.49 12.73 -6.19
C ARG A 79 15.38 12.20 -7.32
N LYS A 80 16.14 11.12 -7.06
CA LYS A 80 16.95 10.46 -8.09
C LYS A 80 16.09 9.93 -9.24
N LEU A 81 14.96 9.28 -8.89
CA LEU A 81 14.01 8.78 -9.88
C LEU A 81 13.41 9.90 -10.73
N ALA A 82 12.99 11.02 -10.10
CA ALA A 82 12.46 12.18 -10.80
C ALA A 82 13.49 12.75 -11.78
N ALA A 83 14.73 12.93 -11.33
CA ALA A 83 15.83 13.42 -12.16
C ALA A 83 16.14 12.49 -13.35
N ALA A 84 16.25 11.18 -13.09
CA ALA A 84 16.52 10.16 -14.11
C ALA A 84 15.42 10.07 -15.17
N LYS A 85 14.18 10.40 -14.82
CA LYS A 85 13.02 10.40 -15.74
C LYS A 85 12.71 11.80 -16.31
N GLY A 86 13.45 12.85 -15.93
CA GLY A 86 13.18 14.22 -16.38
C GLY A 86 11.87 14.81 -15.92
N LEU A 87 11.36 14.38 -14.74
CA LEU A 87 10.06 14.81 -14.20
C LEU A 87 10.21 16.10 -13.37
N ALA A 88 10.30 17.26 -14.08
CA ALA A 88 10.49 18.55 -13.44
C ALA A 88 9.31 19.01 -12.56
N ASN A 89 8.12 18.41 -12.73
CA ASN A 89 6.91 18.69 -11.95
C ASN A 89 6.71 17.75 -10.76
N MET A 90 7.68 16.88 -10.45
CA MET A 90 7.68 16.01 -9.29
C MET A 90 8.59 16.57 -8.20
N GLU A 91 8.00 16.96 -7.08
CA GLU A 91 8.71 17.50 -5.92
C GLU A 91 8.61 16.53 -4.74
N THR A 92 9.51 16.65 -3.76
CA THR A 92 9.49 15.84 -2.54
C THR A 92 9.22 16.67 -1.30
N ALA A 93 8.51 16.10 -0.31
CA ALA A 93 8.26 16.73 0.98
C ALA A 93 8.35 15.69 2.10
N SER A 94 8.96 16.05 3.24
CA SER A 94 8.84 15.24 4.45
C SER A 94 7.45 15.45 5.04
N ALA A 95 6.70 14.35 5.23
CA ALA A 95 5.35 14.40 5.80
C ALA A 95 4.98 13.08 6.48
N ASP A 96 4.27 13.22 7.58
CA ASP A 96 3.61 12.16 8.29
C ASP A 96 2.19 11.97 7.72
N ALA A 97 1.82 10.76 7.33
CA ALA A 97 0.51 10.45 6.77
C ALA A 97 -0.65 10.80 7.72
N GLU A 98 -0.42 10.71 9.03
CA GLU A 98 -1.40 11.00 10.07
C GLU A 98 -1.40 12.48 10.52
N ALA A 99 -0.47 13.30 10.01
CA ALA A 99 -0.36 14.73 10.31
C ALA A 99 0.23 15.51 9.13
N LEU A 100 -0.49 15.54 8.02
CA LEU A 100 -0.02 16.14 6.75
C LEU A 100 0.20 17.66 6.90
N PRO A 101 1.41 18.18 6.58
CA PRO A 101 1.74 19.60 6.72
C PRO A 101 1.27 20.44 5.52
N PHE A 102 0.07 20.13 5.01
CA PHE A 102 -0.51 20.80 3.85
C PHE A 102 -1.83 21.44 4.23
N GLU A 103 -2.17 22.53 3.53
CA GLU A 103 -3.42 23.28 3.68
C GLU A 103 -4.64 22.43 3.29
N ASP A 104 -5.78 22.75 3.88
CA ASP A 104 -7.07 22.16 3.57
C ASP A 104 -7.45 22.42 2.09
N GLY A 105 -8.02 21.44 1.43
CA GLY A 105 -8.53 21.61 0.08
C GLY A 105 -7.48 21.99 -0.97
N ARG A 106 -6.24 21.54 -0.82
CA ARG A 106 -5.13 21.88 -1.71
C ARG A 106 -5.07 21.01 -2.96
N PHE A 107 -5.35 19.71 -2.85
CA PHE A 107 -5.08 18.72 -3.89
C PHE A 107 -6.33 18.27 -4.63
N ASP A 108 -6.18 18.03 -5.94
CA ASP A 108 -7.19 17.41 -6.79
C ASP A 108 -7.15 15.88 -6.70
N LEU A 109 -5.95 15.34 -6.41
CA LEU A 109 -5.68 13.91 -6.28
C LEU A 109 -4.77 13.65 -5.07
N VAL A 110 -5.14 12.67 -4.26
CA VAL A 110 -4.25 12.06 -3.27
C VAL A 110 -4.12 10.58 -3.57
N THR A 111 -2.88 10.09 -3.63
CA THR A 111 -2.56 8.68 -3.80
C THR A 111 -1.82 8.14 -2.58
N CYS A 112 -2.03 6.85 -2.26
CA CYS A 112 -1.21 6.11 -1.32
C CYS A 112 -1.18 4.64 -1.79
N ARG A 113 0.02 4.05 -1.94
CA ARG A 113 0.15 2.71 -2.50
C ARG A 113 1.13 1.84 -1.73
N ILE A 114 0.62 0.68 -1.22
CA ILE A 114 1.41 -0.35 -0.52
C ILE A 114 2.18 0.25 0.68
N ALA A 115 1.47 1.04 1.48
CA ALA A 115 2.01 1.72 2.65
C ALA A 115 1.07 1.76 3.86
N PRO A 116 -0.26 1.88 3.71
CA PRO A 116 -1.15 2.06 4.85
C PRO A 116 -1.07 0.96 5.91
N HIS A 117 -0.74 -0.28 5.52
CA HIS A 117 -0.54 -1.37 6.48
C HIS A 117 0.61 -1.13 7.48
N HIS A 118 1.40 -0.05 7.32
CA HIS A 118 2.38 0.43 8.29
C HIS A 118 1.85 1.56 9.19
N PHE A 119 0.68 2.12 8.90
CA PHE A 119 0.16 3.26 9.67
C PHE A 119 -0.49 2.80 10.96
N PRO A 120 -0.18 3.43 12.10
CA PRO A 120 -0.82 3.13 13.38
C PRO A 120 -2.31 3.45 13.44
N ASP A 121 -2.75 4.53 12.79
CA ASP A 121 -4.12 5.04 12.84
C ASP A 121 -4.67 5.33 11.44
N ILE A 122 -5.30 4.32 10.84
CA ILE A 122 -5.88 4.43 9.50
C ILE A 122 -7.04 5.46 9.43
N PRO A 123 -7.98 5.52 10.38
CA PRO A 123 -8.98 6.59 10.41
C PRO A 123 -8.37 7.99 10.41
N MET A 124 -7.33 8.24 11.19
CA MET A 124 -6.61 9.51 11.21
C MET A 124 -6.01 9.81 9.84
N PHE A 125 -5.32 8.84 9.22
CA PHE A 125 -4.78 8.97 7.87
C PHE A 125 -5.87 9.34 6.85
N VAL A 126 -6.99 8.61 6.81
CA VAL A 126 -8.08 8.88 5.86
C VAL A 126 -8.70 10.27 6.13
N GLY A 127 -8.82 10.68 7.41
CA GLY A 127 -9.23 12.02 7.79
C GLY A 127 -8.29 13.12 7.28
N GLN A 128 -6.95 12.89 7.30
CA GLN A 128 -5.98 13.82 6.72
C GLN A 128 -6.12 13.89 5.19
N VAL A 129 -6.34 12.76 4.51
CA VAL A 129 -6.62 12.73 3.08
C VAL A 129 -7.86 13.56 2.75
N TRP A 130 -8.96 13.35 3.51
CA TRP A 130 -10.18 14.15 3.36
C TRP A 130 -9.91 15.65 3.49
N ARG A 131 -9.18 16.06 4.52
CA ARG A 131 -8.87 17.45 4.80
C ARG A 131 -8.14 18.13 3.66
N VAL A 132 -7.08 17.51 3.15
CA VAL A 132 -6.22 18.12 2.12
C VAL A 132 -6.78 18.05 0.71
N LEU A 133 -7.79 17.20 0.46
CA LEU A 133 -8.48 17.12 -0.83
C LEU A 133 -9.46 18.28 -1.01
N LYS A 134 -9.50 18.84 -2.21
CA LYS A 134 -10.55 19.77 -2.65
C LYS A 134 -11.91 19.07 -2.66
N PRO A 135 -13.02 19.81 -2.52
CA PRO A 135 -14.34 19.31 -2.95
C PRO A 135 -14.26 18.78 -4.39
N GLY A 136 -14.83 17.61 -4.67
CA GLY A 136 -14.71 16.89 -5.95
C GLY A 136 -13.37 16.19 -6.19
N GLY A 137 -12.41 16.30 -5.27
CA GLY A 137 -11.09 15.66 -5.36
C GLY A 137 -11.16 14.13 -5.24
N THR A 138 -10.13 13.46 -5.72
CA THR A 138 -10.03 12.00 -5.80
C THR A 138 -9.02 11.46 -4.79
N PHE A 139 -9.42 10.47 -4.01
CA PHE A 139 -8.54 9.61 -3.23
C PHE A 139 -8.36 8.28 -3.97
N ALA A 140 -7.10 7.89 -4.25
CA ALA A 140 -6.76 6.67 -4.95
C ALA A 140 -5.80 5.83 -4.09
N LEU A 141 -6.31 4.72 -3.58
CA LEU A 141 -5.64 3.86 -2.61
C LEU A 141 -5.35 2.50 -3.21
N VAL A 142 -4.15 1.99 -2.96
CA VAL A 142 -3.81 0.57 -3.13
C VAL A 142 -3.13 0.08 -1.88
N ASP A 143 -3.61 -1.03 -1.31
CA ASP A 143 -2.89 -1.70 -0.23
C ASP A 143 -3.11 -3.21 -0.24
N ASN A 144 -2.20 -3.95 0.41
CA ASN A 144 -2.43 -5.35 0.71
C ASN A 144 -3.64 -5.47 1.66
N ILE A 145 -4.44 -6.50 1.47
CA ILE A 145 -5.63 -6.73 2.29
C ILE A 145 -5.52 -8.02 3.12
N ALA A 146 -6.26 -8.06 4.21
CA ALA A 146 -6.49 -9.25 5.02
C ALA A 146 -7.76 -9.99 4.55
N PRO A 147 -7.89 -11.30 4.85
CA PRO A 147 -9.11 -12.04 4.54
C PRO A 147 -10.33 -11.48 5.25
N ASP A 148 -11.42 -11.34 4.50
CA ASP A 148 -12.74 -10.94 4.97
C ASP A 148 -13.84 -11.61 4.11
N THR A 149 -15.10 -11.29 4.37
CA THR A 149 -16.25 -11.88 3.65
C THR A 149 -16.29 -11.53 2.17
N GLU A 150 -15.68 -10.41 1.77
CA GLU A 150 -15.62 -9.99 0.38
C GLU A 150 -14.45 -10.64 -0.37
N SER A 151 -13.30 -10.74 0.27
CA SER A 151 -12.08 -11.30 -0.33
C SER A 151 -12.04 -12.83 -0.29
N THR A 152 -12.69 -13.47 0.70
CA THR A 152 -12.62 -14.91 0.94
C THR A 152 -14.00 -15.48 1.28
N PRO A 153 -14.93 -15.52 0.33
CA PRO A 153 -16.29 -16.01 0.56
C PRO A 153 -16.29 -17.51 0.93
N GLY A 154 -17.35 -17.95 1.61
CA GLY A 154 -17.57 -19.36 1.97
C GLY A 154 -17.10 -19.75 3.38
N PHE A 155 -16.59 -18.81 4.16
CA PHE A 155 -16.21 -18.99 5.56
C PHE A 155 -17.05 -18.10 6.47
N SER A 156 -17.21 -18.51 7.73
CA SER A 156 -17.88 -17.70 8.74
C SER A 156 -17.05 -16.47 9.13
N SER A 157 -17.70 -15.43 9.65
CA SER A 157 -17.02 -14.22 10.12
C SER A 157 -15.97 -14.49 11.21
N THR A 158 -16.15 -15.55 12.00
CA THR A 158 -15.17 -15.96 13.03
C THR A 158 -13.94 -16.58 12.37
N GLU A 159 -14.09 -17.52 11.43
CA GLU A 159 -12.97 -18.12 10.69
C GLU A 159 -12.17 -17.08 9.93
N LEU A 160 -12.84 -16.12 9.31
CA LEU A 160 -12.18 -15.03 8.57
C LEU A 160 -11.44 -14.07 9.50
N ARG A 161 -12.00 -13.77 10.68
CA ARG A 161 -11.31 -12.94 11.68
C ARG A 161 -10.04 -13.62 12.19
N ASP A 162 -10.11 -14.92 12.50
CA ASP A 162 -8.97 -15.70 12.98
C ASP A 162 -7.89 -15.80 11.85
N ALA A 163 -8.32 -15.99 10.60
CA ALA A 163 -7.44 -15.97 9.45
C ALA A 163 -6.77 -14.60 9.25
N ALA A 164 -7.50 -13.49 9.42
CA ALA A 164 -6.98 -12.13 9.35
C ALA A 164 -5.94 -11.85 10.44
N VAL A 165 -6.19 -12.29 11.68
CA VAL A 165 -5.21 -12.20 12.79
C VAL A 165 -3.94 -12.98 12.43
N THR A 166 -4.08 -14.20 11.92
CA THR A 166 -2.94 -15.05 11.55
C THR A 166 -2.17 -14.45 10.36
N TYR A 167 -2.87 -13.90 9.36
CA TYR A 167 -2.24 -13.21 8.23
C TYR A 167 -1.43 -12.00 8.67
N ASN A 168 -1.98 -11.14 9.52
CA ASN A 168 -1.25 -9.99 10.06
C ASN A 168 -0.04 -10.42 10.90
N ALA A 169 -0.15 -11.50 11.67
CA ALA A 169 1.00 -12.06 12.38
C ALA A 169 2.07 -12.60 11.41
N PHE A 170 1.68 -13.23 10.32
CA PHE A 170 2.57 -13.71 9.26
C PHE A 170 3.36 -12.54 8.63
N GLU A 171 2.70 -11.44 8.27
CA GLU A 171 3.36 -10.24 7.75
C GLU A 171 4.27 -9.58 8.79
N THR A 172 3.84 -9.46 10.06
CA THR A 172 4.64 -8.86 11.15
C THR A 172 5.91 -9.66 11.45
N ILE A 173 5.87 -11.00 11.34
CA ILE A 173 7.05 -11.86 11.52
C ILE A 173 8.10 -11.57 10.45
N ARG A 174 7.68 -11.31 9.21
CA ARG A 174 8.55 -10.97 8.10
C ARG A 174 9.02 -9.51 8.17
N ASP A 175 8.11 -8.61 8.51
CA ASP A 175 8.35 -7.17 8.56
C ASP A 175 7.89 -6.59 9.90
N PRO A 176 8.81 -6.37 10.85
CA PRO A 176 8.46 -5.82 12.16
C PRO A 176 7.84 -4.42 12.12
N SER A 177 7.94 -3.70 10.99
CA SER A 177 7.28 -2.40 10.79
C SER A 177 5.81 -2.53 10.36
N HIS A 178 5.34 -3.74 10.02
CA HIS A 178 3.95 -4.00 9.68
C HIS A 178 3.03 -3.70 10.88
N SER A 179 2.02 -2.86 10.67
CA SER A 179 0.98 -2.58 11.65
C SER A 179 -0.20 -3.53 11.46
N ARG A 180 -0.99 -3.31 10.41
CA ARG A 180 -2.13 -4.15 10.10
C ARG A 180 -2.62 -3.94 8.66
N CYS A 181 -2.82 -5.01 7.90
CA CYS A 181 -3.68 -5.01 6.73
C CYS A 181 -5.14 -5.05 7.14
N LEU A 182 -5.96 -4.23 6.53
CA LEU A 182 -7.42 -4.24 6.65
C LEU A 182 -8.06 -5.17 5.62
N GLY A 183 -9.28 -5.62 5.86
CA GLY A 183 -10.10 -6.26 4.83
C GLY A 183 -10.74 -5.25 3.87
N MET A 184 -11.27 -5.74 2.75
CA MET A 184 -11.98 -4.92 1.75
C MET A 184 -13.19 -4.20 2.32
N ALA A 185 -13.97 -4.90 3.18
CA ALA A 185 -15.16 -4.34 3.82
C ALA A 185 -14.77 -3.23 4.79
N GLU A 186 -13.74 -3.45 5.62
CA GLU A 186 -13.27 -2.47 6.61
C GLU A 186 -12.72 -1.20 5.92
N TRP A 187 -11.95 -1.34 4.83
CA TRP A 187 -11.54 -0.20 4.02
C TRP A 187 -12.72 0.58 3.48
N SER A 188 -13.74 -0.11 2.96
CA SER A 188 -14.96 0.52 2.42
C SER A 188 -15.68 1.31 3.51
N GLU A 189 -15.83 0.75 4.72
CA GLU A 189 -16.46 1.38 5.87
C GLU A 189 -15.72 2.66 6.30
N ILE A 190 -14.39 2.57 6.54
CA ILE A 190 -13.60 3.75 6.96
C ILE A 190 -13.67 4.88 5.94
N ILE A 191 -13.60 4.56 4.63
CA ILE A 191 -13.67 5.54 3.55
C ILE A 191 -15.04 6.22 3.53
N THR A 192 -16.13 5.44 3.61
CA THR A 192 -17.49 5.99 3.58
C THR A 192 -17.86 6.74 4.86
N ASP A 193 -17.44 6.26 6.02
CA ASP A 193 -17.67 6.93 7.32
C ASP A 193 -16.94 8.27 7.41
N THR A 194 -15.80 8.43 6.72
CA THR A 194 -15.10 9.72 6.61
C THR A 194 -15.87 10.70 5.71
N GLY A 195 -16.84 10.23 4.92
CA GLY A 195 -17.71 11.04 4.05
C GLY A 195 -17.39 10.92 2.56
N PHE A 196 -16.44 10.08 2.15
CA PHE A 196 -16.16 9.85 0.74
C PHE A 196 -17.24 9.02 0.04
N ASP A 197 -17.48 9.32 -1.23
CA ASP A 197 -18.20 8.45 -2.14
C ASP A 197 -17.22 7.41 -2.72
N LEU A 198 -17.38 6.13 -2.39
CA LEU A 198 -16.59 5.05 -2.95
C LEU A 198 -17.02 4.77 -4.39
N ALA A 199 -16.23 5.26 -5.35
CA ALA A 199 -16.54 5.21 -6.78
C ALA A 199 -16.09 3.90 -7.46
N HIS A 200 -15.02 3.26 -6.94
CA HIS A 200 -14.51 2.00 -7.48
C HIS A 200 -13.85 1.17 -6.38
N LYS A 201 -14.06 -0.14 -6.46
CA LYS A 201 -13.44 -1.14 -5.59
C LYS A 201 -13.07 -2.36 -6.42
N GLU A 202 -11.80 -2.76 -6.39
CA GLU A 202 -11.26 -3.87 -7.17
C GLU A 202 -10.24 -4.64 -6.34
N ARG A 203 -10.21 -5.97 -6.48
CA ARG A 203 -9.21 -6.84 -5.88
C ARG A 203 -8.27 -7.35 -6.95
N LEU A 204 -6.97 -7.28 -6.70
CA LEU A 204 -5.93 -7.75 -7.60
C LEU A 204 -5.01 -8.72 -6.87
N GLY A 205 -4.92 -9.95 -7.37
CA GLY A 205 -4.00 -10.96 -6.83
C GLY A 205 -2.59 -10.77 -7.38
N LYS A 206 -1.60 -10.89 -6.50
CA LYS A 206 -0.18 -10.82 -6.81
C LYS A 206 0.52 -12.10 -6.37
N ASP A 207 0.96 -12.89 -7.34
CA ASP A 207 1.67 -14.14 -7.08
C ASP A 207 3.10 -13.87 -6.59
N MET A 208 3.47 -14.54 -5.51
CA MET A 208 4.75 -14.39 -4.84
C MET A 208 5.43 -15.75 -4.71
N GLU A 209 6.67 -15.85 -5.17
CA GLU A 209 7.53 -16.98 -4.79
C GLU A 209 7.97 -16.78 -3.35
N PHE A 210 7.73 -17.79 -2.52
CA PHE A 210 7.90 -17.70 -1.07
C PHE A 210 9.34 -17.38 -0.65
N GLN A 211 10.32 -18.11 -1.21
CA GLN A 211 11.71 -17.98 -0.74
C GLN A 211 12.28 -16.57 -0.97
N PRO A 212 12.24 -15.98 -2.19
CA PRO A 212 12.71 -14.62 -2.42
C PRO A 212 11.90 -13.56 -1.66
N TRP A 213 10.59 -13.81 -1.44
CA TRP A 213 9.76 -12.90 -0.67
C TRP A 213 10.15 -12.88 0.81
N ALA A 214 10.40 -14.05 1.42
CA ALA A 214 10.77 -14.17 2.82
C ALA A 214 12.18 -13.59 3.10
N GLU A 215 13.14 -13.80 2.19
CA GLU A 215 14.53 -13.35 2.35
C GLU A 215 14.72 -11.84 2.13
N ARG A 216 13.81 -11.19 1.43
CA ARG A 216 13.98 -9.78 0.98
C ARG A 216 14.26 -8.79 2.09
N LEU A 217 13.77 -9.02 3.30
CA LEU A 217 13.96 -8.17 4.48
C LEU A 217 14.97 -8.76 5.47
N GLY A 218 15.76 -9.75 5.05
CA GLY A 218 16.84 -10.31 5.86
C GLY A 218 16.38 -11.30 6.91
N ALA A 219 15.24 -11.97 6.73
CA ALA A 219 14.77 -13.01 7.64
C ALA A 219 15.79 -14.16 7.74
N ASP A 220 16.06 -14.63 8.97
CA ASP A 220 16.91 -15.79 9.22
C ASP A 220 16.20 -17.12 8.89
N THR A 221 16.97 -18.21 8.89
CA THR A 221 16.46 -19.56 8.56
C THR A 221 15.31 -20.00 9.47
N ALA A 222 15.35 -19.65 10.77
CA ALA A 222 14.32 -20.02 11.72
C ALA A 222 13.01 -19.26 11.42
N THR A 223 13.10 -17.97 11.13
CA THR A 223 11.97 -17.11 10.72
C THR A 223 11.37 -17.62 9.41
N ILE A 224 12.19 -17.94 8.40
CA ILE A 224 11.74 -18.51 7.12
C ILE A 224 11.01 -19.85 7.36
N GLY A 225 11.56 -20.72 8.20
CA GLY A 225 10.91 -21.99 8.57
C GLY A 225 9.52 -21.78 9.21
N ARG A 226 9.41 -20.81 10.13
CA ARG A 226 8.15 -20.45 10.78
C ARG A 226 7.12 -19.90 9.76
N LEU A 227 7.52 -18.98 8.89
CA LEU A 227 6.67 -18.44 7.83
C LEU A 227 6.17 -19.53 6.88
N ARG A 228 7.06 -20.48 6.50
CA ARG A 228 6.70 -21.62 5.67
C ARG A 228 5.64 -22.50 6.32
N ALA A 229 5.80 -22.84 7.60
CA ALA A 229 4.83 -23.63 8.35
C ALA A 229 3.46 -22.93 8.42
N MET A 230 3.42 -21.60 8.64
CA MET A 230 2.17 -20.84 8.66
C MET A 230 1.44 -20.90 7.32
N LEU A 231 2.16 -20.90 6.18
CA LEU A 231 1.55 -21.09 4.86
C LEU A 231 1.06 -22.52 4.63
N SER A 232 1.86 -23.53 5.00
CA SER A 232 1.55 -24.94 4.72
C SER A 232 0.46 -25.50 5.64
N ASP A 233 0.48 -25.11 6.91
CA ASP A 233 -0.36 -25.66 7.98
C ASP A 233 -1.46 -24.67 8.45
N GLY A 234 -1.66 -23.58 7.70
CA GLY A 234 -2.66 -22.56 7.99
C GLY A 234 -4.11 -23.11 8.00
N THR A 235 -5.00 -22.38 8.67
CA THR A 235 -6.44 -22.73 8.67
C THR A 235 -6.99 -22.75 7.23
N PRO A 236 -8.09 -23.47 6.97
CA PRO A 236 -8.70 -23.51 5.63
C PRO A 236 -9.02 -22.11 5.07
N ALA A 237 -9.48 -21.16 5.91
CA ALA A 237 -9.75 -19.80 5.49
C ALA A 237 -8.47 -19.05 5.10
N LEU A 238 -7.37 -19.20 5.84
CA LEU A 238 -6.08 -18.61 5.52
C LEU A 238 -5.49 -19.21 4.22
N GLN A 239 -5.58 -20.53 4.06
CA GLN A 239 -5.12 -21.19 2.84
C GLN A 239 -5.94 -20.79 1.61
N ALA A 240 -7.27 -20.67 1.75
CA ALA A 240 -8.13 -20.18 0.68
C ALA A 240 -7.79 -18.74 0.27
N PHE A 241 -7.37 -17.92 1.22
CA PHE A 241 -6.93 -16.53 0.98
C PHE A 241 -5.54 -16.48 0.32
N LEU A 242 -4.53 -17.12 0.92
CA LEU A 242 -3.13 -17.06 0.45
C LEU A 242 -2.84 -18.00 -0.73
N ARG A 243 -3.67 -19.01 -0.96
CA ARG A 243 -3.57 -19.95 -2.09
C ARG A 243 -2.17 -20.56 -2.26
N PRO A 244 -1.57 -21.16 -1.18
CA PRO A 244 -0.24 -21.75 -1.26
C PRO A 244 -0.24 -22.93 -2.25
N ARG A 245 0.79 -22.98 -3.09
CA ARG A 245 0.93 -24.01 -4.14
C ARG A 245 2.39 -24.24 -4.50
N LEU A 246 2.68 -25.44 -5.01
CA LEU A 246 3.99 -25.75 -5.57
C LEU A 246 3.96 -25.51 -7.10
N VAL A 247 4.93 -24.74 -7.60
CA VAL A 247 5.16 -24.52 -9.02
C VAL A 247 6.63 -24.85 -9.28
N ASP A 248 6.90 -25.83 -10.11
CA ASP A 248 8.25 -26.33 -10.41
C ASP A 248 9.11 -26.63 -9.15
N GLY A 249 8.46 -27.17 -8.12
CA GLY A 249 9.09 -27.51 -6.83
C GLY A 249 9.26 -26.34 -5.86
N ASN A 250 8.98 -25.10 -6.26
CA ASN A 250 9.03 -23.92 -5.42
C ASN A 250 7.65 -23.61 -4.80
N LEU A 251 7.64 -23.18 -3.55
CA LEU A 251 6.42 -22.73 -2.87
C LEU A 251 6.05 -21.32 -3.36
N TRP A 252 4.83 -21.19 -3.85
CA TRP A 252 4.21 -19.92 -4.24
C TRP A 252 2.98 -19.67 -3.40
N PHE A 253 2.63 -18.40 -3.24
CA PHE A 253 1.37 -17.97 -2.64
C PHE A 253 0.91 -16.66 -3.29
N THR A 254 -0.29 -16.19 -2.96
CA THR A 254 -0.83 -14.95 -3.54
C THR A 254 -1.08 -13.96 -2.43
N LEU A 255 -0.61 -12.74 -2.58
CA LEU A 255 -1.04 -11.57 -1.81
C LEU A 255 -2.13 -10.85 -2.60
N ASP A 256 -3.23 -10.55 -1.96
CA ASP A 256 -4.29 -9.74 -2.55
C ASP A 256 -4.11 -8.26 -2.19
N GLU A 257 -4.22 -7.40 -3.21
CA GLU A 257 -4.24 -5.95 -3.09
C GLU A 257 -5.67 -5.44 -3.34
N ALA A 258 -6.13 -4.46 -2.57
CA ALA A 258 -7.30 -3.66 -2.90
C ALA A 258 -6.88 -2.45 -3.73
N ILE A 259 -7.65 -2.10 -4.77
CA ILE A 259 -7.62 -0.80 -5.43
C ILE A 259 -8.94 -0.11 -5.13
N LEU A 260 -8.87 1.04 -4.47
CA LEU A 260 -10.02 1.80 -4.03
C LEU A 260 -9.92 3.23 -4.58
N ILE A 261 -10.94 3.67 -5.32
CA ILE A 261 -11.06 5.05 -5.78
C ILE A 261 -12.27 5.67 -5.10
N ALA A 262 -12.02 6.72 -4.35
CA ALA A 262 -13.07 7.45 -3.63
C ALA A 262 -13.06 8.93 -4.03
N ARG A 263 -14.21 9.59 -3.96
CA ARG A 263 -14.36 11.01 -4.29
C ARG A 263 -14.88 11.78 -3.09
N LYS A 264 -14.25 12.91 -2.82
CA LYS A 264 -14.80 13.86 -1.88
C LYS A 264 -15.99 14.56 -2.56
N PRO A 265 -17.19 14.57 -1.99
CA PRO A 265 -18.32 15.32 -2.54
C PRO A 265 -18.00 16.80 -2.80
N GLN A 266 -18.84 17.44 -3.65
CA GLN A 266 -18.71 18.88 -3.99
C GLN A 266 -19.05 19.76 -2.79
#